data_0262ae4f5ad77b1fee018e270249ace2
#
_entry.id   0262ae4f5ad77b1fee018e270249ace2
#
_cell.length_a   1.000
_cell.length_b   1.000
_cell.length_c   1.000
_cell.angle_alpha   90.00
_cell.angle_beta   90.00
_cell.angle_gamma   90.00
#
_symmetry.space_group_name_H-M   'P 1'
#
loop_
_entity.id
_entity.type
_entity.pdbx_description
1 polymer ?
#
loop_
_entity_poly.entity_id
_entity_poly.type
_entity_poly.pdbx_seq_one_letter_code
_entity_poly.pdbx_strand_id
1 'polypeptide(L)'
;MTRQVLFLDFDGVLHRGNSYLTPEGIVSSAPGRIELFEYAGILAQLLEPYPLVEVILSTDWVPKLGFEQARDALPIEHLRHRVCGSTFDSNADDVLYWLEMPRGWQVLQYVLRHGLTNWLVLDDWRDGFESCRARLVDCQGHEPRLGDDGVRVAAARWHLPGMGERHAGHVVRPFARSRAFQGDGNAGLAARSG
;
A
#
# COMPACT_ATOMS: atom_id res chain seq x y z
N MET A 1 17.91 17.41 5.04
CA MET A 1 17.90 16.29 4.05
C MET A 1 16.44 15.91 3.80
N THR A 2 16.05 15.70 2.55
CA THR A 2 14.67 15.31 2.19
C THR A 2 14.47 13.84 2.54
N ARG A 3 13.42 13.49 3.28
CA ARG A 3 13.07 12.09 3.58
C ARG A 3 12.87 11.31 2.27
N GLN A 4 13.38 10.09 2.20
CA GLN A 4 13.21 9.15 1.11
C GLN A 4 12.29 8.02 1.61
N VAL A 5 11.12 7.86 1.02
CA VAL A 5 10.11 6.93 1.51
C VAL A 5 9.75 5.91 0.43
N LEU A 6 9.75 4.65 0.82
CA LEU A 6 9.22 3.53 0.04
C LEU A 6 7.93 3.04 0.69
N PHE A 7 6.81 3.18 0.00
CA PHE A 7 5.57 2.51 0.37
C PHE A 7 5.62 1.06 -0.15
N LEU A 8 5.32 0.13 0.73
CA LEU A 8 5.52 -1.29 0.48
C LEU A 8 4.25 -2.08 0.75
N ASP A 9 3.73 -2.74 -0.28
CA ASP A 9 2.77 -3.83 -0.14
C ASP A 9 3.48 -5.18 0.00
N PHE A 10 2.75 -6.20 0.48
CA PHE A 10 3.28 -7.56 0.68
C PHE A 10 2.76 -8.55 -0.34
N ASP A 11 1.43 -8.69 -0.41
CA ASP A 11 0.75 -9.61 -1.31
C ASP A 11 0.99 -9.20 -2.78
N GLY A 12 1.40 -10.14 -3.62
CA GLY A 12 1.72 -9.83 -5.01
C GLY A 12 3.02 -9.04 -5.24
N VAL A 13 3.69 -8.59 -4.17
CA VAL A 13 4.94 -7.79 -4.20
C VAL A 13 6.12 -8.56 -3.61
N LEU A 14 6.07 -8.88 -2.31
CA LEU A 14 7.15 -9.64 -1.64
C LEU A 14 7.01 -11.14 -1.80
N HIS A 15 5.88 -11.62 -2.26
CA HIS A 15 5.61 -13.00 -2.67
C HIS A 15 4.51 -13.02 -3.71
N ARG A 16 4.40 -14.14 -4.42
CA ARG A 16 3.35 -14.34 -5.42
C ARG A 16 1.99 -14.51 -4.77
N GLY A 17 0.95 -14.01 -5.46
CA GLY A 17 -0.44 -14.20 -5.04
C GLY A 17 -0.77 -13.51 -3.74
N ASN A 18 -1.83 -14.00 -3.09
CA ASN A 18 -2.39 -13.43 -1.88
C ASN A 18 -2.01 -14.26 -0.65
N SER A 19 -2.25 -13.71 0.52
CA SER A 19 -2.18 -14.38 1.80
C SER A 19 -3.54 -14.36 2.51
N TYR A 20 -3.73 -15.31 3.42
CA TYR A 20 -4.95 -15.44 4.20
C TYR A 20 -4.61 -15.61 5.67
N LEU A 21 -5.36 -14.92 6.54
CA LEU A 21 -5.28 -15.10 7.97
C LEU A 21 -6.10 -16.34 8.37
N THR A 22 -5.46 -17.29 9.00
CA THR A 22 -6.07 -18.52 9.58
C THR A 22 -5.87 -18.56 11.09
N PRO A 23 -6.54 -19.45 11.82
CA PRO A 23 -6.29 -19.62 13.25
C PRO A 23 -4.84 -19.98 13.60
N GLU A 24 -4.13 -20.61 12.67
CA GLU A 24 -2.72 -21.03 12.81
C GLU A 24 -1.73 -19.93 12.40
N GLY A 25 -2.23 -18.81 11.86
CA GLY A 25 -1.41 -17.69 11.36
C GLY A 25 -1.68 -17.36 9.90
N ILE A 26 -0.79 -16.60 9.28
CA ILE A 26 -0.90 -16.24 7.88
C ILE A 26 -0.32 -17.33 7.00
N VAL A 27 -1.08 -17.71 5.97
CA VAL A 27 -0.69 -18.69 4.96
C VAL A 27 -0.80 -18.09 3.56
N SER A 28 0.06 -18.53 2.64
CA SER A 28 -0.04 -18.12 1.23
C SER A 28 -1.27 -18.73 0.55
N SER A 29 -1.70 -18.15 -0.57
CA SER A 29 -2.81 -18.66 -1.39
C SER A 29 -2.55 -20.04 -2.00
N ALA A 30 -1.31 -20.52 -2.02
CA ALA A 30 -0.92 -21.85 -2.46
C ALA A 30 0.22 -22.42 -1.60
N PRO A 31 -0.08 -22.90 -0.37
CA PRO A 31 0.93 -23.46 0.52
C PRO A 31 1.72 -24.60 -0.14
N GLY A 32 3.04 -24.60 0.04
CA GLY A 32 3.96 -25.55 -0.63
C GLY A 32 4.34 -25.19 -2.07
N ARG A 33 3.70 -24.17 -2.68
CA ARG A 33 4.07 -23.62 -4.00
C ARG A 33 4.50 -22.16 -3.94
N ILE A 34 3.98 -21.42 -2.98
CA ILE A 34 4.29 -20.00 -2.73
C ILE A 34 4.81 -19.91 -1.31
N GLU A 35 6.01 -19.41 -1.15
CA GLU A 35 6.60 -19.09 0.13
C GLU A 35 6.34 -17.62 0.46
N LEU A 36 5.85 -17.33 1.67
CA LEU A 36 5.66 -15.95 2.10
C LEU A 36 7.01 -15.23 2.12
N PHE A 37 7.02 -14.02 1.58
CA PHE A 37 8.22 -13.17 1.50
C PHE A 37 9.38 -13.74 0.66
N GLU A 38 9.10 -14.62 -0.30
CA GLU A 38 10.12 -15.22 -1.18
C GLU A 38 11.01 -14.18 -1.89
N TYR A 39 10.54 -12.93 -2.06
CA TYR A 39 11.27 -11.82 -2.66
C TYR A 39 11.86 -10.80 -1.68
N ALA A 40 11.70 -11.02 -0.36
CA ALA A 40 12.23 -10.07 0.63
C ALA A 40 13.75 -9.89 0.54
N GLY A 41 14.49 -10.96 0.18
CA GLY A 41 15.93 -10.89 -0.05
C GLY A 41 16.32 -9.97 -1.20
N ILE A 42 15.51 -9.94 -2.27
CA ILE A 42 15.73 -9.06 -3.41
C ILE A 42 15.52 -7.58 -2.99
N LEU A 43 14.44 -7.30 -2.26
CA LEU A 43 14.20 -5.95 -1.75
C LEU A 43 15.31 -5.49 -0.81
N ALA A 44 15.80 -6.38 0.05
CA ALA A 44 16.90 -6.09 0.96
C ALA A 44 18.18 -5.66 0.21
N GLN A 45 18.57 -6.41 -0.82
CA GLN A 45 19.71 -6.09 -1.67
C GLN A 45 19.53 -4.76 -2.42
N LEU A 46 18.31 -4.50 -2.91
CA LEU A 46 17.96 -3.24 -3.57
C LEU A 46 18.16 -2.03 -2.68
N LEU A 47 17.76 -2.14 -1.43
CA LEU A 47 17.82 -1.04 -0.47
C LEU A 47 19.19 -0.88 0.19
N GLU A 48 20.12 -1.83 -0.03
CA GLU A 48 21.47 -1.77 0.56
C GLU A 48 22.23 -0.47 0.20
N PRO A 49 22.23 0.00 -1.09
CA PRO A 49 22.91 1.25 -1.46
C PRO A 49 22.22 2.51 -0.92
N TYR A 50 20.99 2.37 -0.35
CA TYR A 50 20.14 3.49 0.07
C TYR A 50 19.83 3.42 1.57
N PRO A 51 20.80 3.62 2.47
CA PRO A 51 20.61 3.40 3.90
C PRO A 51 19.58 4.35 4.55
N LEU A 52 19.28 5.48 3.91
CA LEU A 52 18.36 6.50 4.43
C LEU A 52 16.91 6.31 3.95
N VAL A 53 16.63 5.29 3.13
CA VAL A 53 15.26 5.00 2.71
C VAL A 53 14.46 4.41 3.86
N GLU A 54 13.40 5.10 4.22
CA GLU A 54 12.40 4.67 5.18
C GLU A 54 11.32 3.84 4.48
N VAL A 55 10.82 2.78 5.11
CA VAL A 55 9.74 1.96 4.59
C VAL A 55 8.46 2.27 5.35
N ILE A 56 7.38 2.55 4.60
CA ILE A 56 6.02 2.70 5.12
C ILE A 56 5.18 1.54 4.58
N LEU A 57 4.62 0.75 5.48
CA LEU A 57 3.76 -0.36 5.09
C LEU A 57 2.46 0.17 4.48
N SER A 58 2.14 -0.32 3.29
CA SER A 58 0.91 -0.02 2.56
C SER A 58 0.25 -1.34 2.17
N THR A 59 -0.04 -2.17 3.16
CA THR A 59 -0.50 -3.54 3.02
C THR A 59 -1.71 -3.82 3.89
N ASP A 60 -2.57 -4.72 3.44
CA ASP A 60 -3.74 -5.19 4.20
C ASP A 60 -3.39 -6.01 5.45
N TRP A 61 -2.11 -6.36 5.62
CA TRP A 61 -1.66 -7.03 6.84
C TRP A 61 -1.76 -6.12 8.06
N VAL A 62 -1.55 -4.81 7.89
CA VAL A 62 -1.60 -3.87 9.02
C VAL A 62 -3.00 -3.77 9.64
N PRO A 63 -4.10 -3.53 8.90
CA PRO A 63 -5.43 -3.53 9.49
C PRO A 63 -5.86 -4.90 10.06
N LYS A 64 -5.31 -6.02 9.53
CA LYS A 64 -5.65 -7.39 9.97
C LYS A 64 -4.90 -7.83 11.23
N LEU A 65 -3.63 -7.47 11.35
CA LEU A 65 -2.73 -7.96 12.42
C LEU A 65 -2.30 -6.86 13.40
N GLY A 66 -2.40 -5.61 13.01
CA GLY A 66 -1.71 -4.50 13.66
C GLY A 66 -0.30 -4.27 13.11
N PHE A 67 0.19 -3.04 13.32
CA PHE A 67 1.45 -2.57 12.73
C PHE A 67 2.66 -3.41 13.16
N GLU A 68 2.81 -3.67 14.46
CA GLU A 68 3.96 -4.39 15.01
C GLU A 68 4.06 -5.80 14.42
N GLN A 69 2.93 -6.54 14.38
CA GLN A 69 2.92 -7.91 13.87
C GLN A 69 3.18 -7.95 12.35
N ALA A 70 2.61 -7.01 11.59
CA ALA A 70 2.87 -6.91 10.16
C ALA A 70 4.35 -6.60 9.88
N ARG A 71 4.96 -5.66 10.62
CA ARG A 71 6.39 -5.37 10.51
C ARG A 71 7.25 -6.59 10.85
N ASP A 72 6.94 -7.25 11.97
CA ASP A 72 7.76 -8.34 12.51
C ASP A 72 7.62 -9.63 11.69
N ALA A 73 6.59 -9.73 10.84
CA ALA A 73 6.45 -10.80 9.86
C ALA A 73 7.52 -10.77 8.76
N LEU A 74 8.14 -9.60 8.47
CA LEU A 74 9.24 -9.52 7.53
C LEU A 74 10.42 -10.39 8.01
N PRO A 75 10.94 -11.33 7.19
CA PRO A 75 11.95 -12.29 7.63
C PRO A 75 13.34 -11.68 7.83
N ILE A 76 13.58 -10.51 7.25
CA ILE A 76 14.91 -9.88 7.19
C ILE A 76 14.97 -8.71 8.18
N GLU A 77 15.84 -8.82 9.19
CA GLU A 77 15.94 -7.88 10.29
C GLU A 77 16.21 -6.43 9.83
N HIS A 78 17.14 -6.23 8.91
CA HIS A 78 17.45 -4.87 8.45
C HIS A 78 16.33 -4.24 7.60
N LEU A 79 15.43 -5.03 7.00
CA LEU A 79 14.19 -4.50 6.41
C LEU A 79 13.21 -4.06 7.51
N ARG A 80 13.04 -4.85 8.58
CA ARG A 80 12.20 -4.48 9.72
C ARG A 80 12.64 -3.16 10.34
N HIS A 81 13.95 -2.95 10.49
CA HIS A 81 14.51 -1.70 11.05
C HIS A 81 14.24 -0.48 10.17
N ARG A 82 13.98 -0.65 8.88
CA ARG A 82 13.61 0.45 7.99
C ARG A 82 12.13 0.80 8.04
N VAL A 83 11.29 -0.11 8.56
CA VAL A 83 9.86 0.11 8.67
C VAL A 83 9.58 1.04 9.83
N CYS A 84 9.12 2.27 9.53
CA CYS A 84 8.90 3.32 10.52
C CYS A 84 7.43 3.77 10.62
N GLY A 85 6.52 3.15 9.86
CA GLY A 85 5.10 3.46 9.91
C GLY A 85 4.28 2.67 8.89
N SER A 86 2.98 3.00 8.84
CA SER A 86 2.04 2.45 7.85
C SER A 86 1.12 3.54 7.33
N THR A 87 0.51 3.31 6.16
CA THR A 87 -0.56 4.16 5.65
C THR A 87 -1.82 4.04 6.48
N PHE A 88 -2.04 2.89 7.10
CA PHE A 88 -3.20 2.63 7.98
C PHE A 88 -3.04 3.35 9.32
N ASP A 89 -4.08 4.08 9.72
CA ASP A 89 -4.20 4.75 11.01
C ASP A 89 -5.47 4.25 11.70
N SER A 90 -5.31 3.45 12.76
CA SER A 90 -6.43 2.90 13.53
C SER A 90 -7.20 3.98 14.32
N ASN A 91 -6.63 5.16 14.48
CA ASN A 91 -7.27 6.30 15.15
C ASN A 91 -7.91 7.28 14.16
N ALA A 92 -7.97 6.94 12.86
CA ALA A 92 -8.66 7.75 11.88
C ALA A 92 -10.17 7.83 12.23
N ASP A 93 -10.76 8.99 12.01
CA ASP A 93 -12.18 9.26 12.31
C ASP A 93 -13.14 8.31 11.58
N ASP A 94 -12.71 7.74 10.46
CA ASP A 94 -13.48 6.81 9.64
C ASP A 94 -12.60 5.68 9.08
N VAL A 95 -12.37 4.66 9.90
CA VAL A 95 -11.58 3.48 9.54
C VAL A 95 -12.25 2.68 8.40
N LEU A 96 -13.59 2.59 8.39
CA LEU A 96 -14.31 1.84 7.34
C LEU A 96 -14.13 2.52 5.98
N TYR A 97 -14.24 3.84 5.94
CA TYR A 97 -13.99 4.61 4.72
C TYR A 97 -12.54 4.43 4.22
N TRP A 98 -11.57 4.37 5.15
CA TRP A 98 -10.17 4.12 4.80
C TRP A 98 -9.99 2.74 4.15
N LEU A 99 -10.63 1.69 4.70
CA LEU A 99 -10.54 0.32 4.16
C LEU A 99 -11.14 0.18 2.76
N GLU A 100 -12.16 0.98 2.43
CA GLU A 100 -12.79 1.01 1.11
C GLU A 100 -12.05 1.89 0.10
N MET A 101 -11.09 2.70 0.56
CA MET A 101 -10.36 3.65 -0.28
C MET A 101 -9.36 2.91 -1.18
N PRO A 102 -9.26 3.27 -2.49
CA PRO A 102 -8.22 2.78 -3.38
C PRO A 102 -6.82 2.95 -2.79
N ARG A 103 -5.95 1.97 -2.98
CA ARG A 103 -4.59 1.95 -2.42
C ARG A 103 -3.80 3.22 -2.73
N GLY A 104 -3.85 3.69 -3.97
CA GLY A 104 -3.15 4.90 -4.36
C GLY A 104 -3.61 6.14 -3.57
N TRP A 105 -4.88 6.22 -3.19
CA TRP A 105 -5.39 7.33 -2.39
C TRP A 105 -4.96 7.23 -0.93
N GLN A 106 -4.87 6.03 -0.36
CA GLN A 106 -4.30 5.82 0.98
C GLN A 106 -2.86 6.34 1.04
N VAL A 107 -2.05 5.99 0.04
CA VAL A 107 -0.67 6.47 -0.11
C VAL A 107 -0.63 8.00 -0.27
N LEU A 108 -1.44 8.56 -1.16
CA LEU A 108 -1.48 10.01 -1.40
C LEU A 108 -1.90 10.80 -0.15
N GLN A 109 -2.85 10.30 0.64
CA GLN A 109 -3.20 10.92 1.91
C GLN A 109 -2.01 10.95 2.88
N TYR A 110 -1.26 9.84 2.97
CA TYR A 110 -0.05 9.80 3.78
C TYR A 110 0.99 10.79 3.27
N VAL A 111 1.25 10.83 1.97
CA VAL A 111 2.18 11.77 1.31
C VAL A 111 1.82 13.22 1.63
N LEU A 112 0.54 13.59 1.49
CA LEU A 112 0.07 14.94 1.78
C LEU A 112 0.18 15.29 3.27
N ARG A 113 -0.23 14.38 4.16
CA ARG A 113 -0.17 14.57 5.61
C ARG A 113 1.25 14.82 6.10
N HIS A 114 2.23 14.13 5.50
CA HIS A 114 3.64 14.20 5.91
C HIS A 114 4.51 15.10 5.03
N GLY A 115 3.93 15.78 4.02
CA GLY A 115 4.67 16.68 3.13
C GLY A 115 5.79 16.00 2.35
N LEU A 116 5.60 14.73 1.95
CA LEU A 116 6.64 13.96 1.28
C LEU A 116 6.82 14.41 -0.17
N THR A 117 8.06 14.63 -0.57
CA THR A 117 8.43 15.01 -1.94
C THR A 117 9.22 13.93 -2.67
N ASN A 118 9.92 13.06 -1.94
CA ASN A 118 10.71 11.98 -2.51
C ASN A 118 10.22 10.62 -2.00
N TRP A 119 9.41 9.94 -2.82
CA TRP A 119 8.78 8.69 -2.47
C TRP A 119 8.52 7.83 -3.70
N LEU A 120 8.47 6.52 -3.49
CA LEU A 120 8.07 5.50 -4.45
C LEU A 120 7.09 4.53 -3.79
N VAL A 121 6.39 3.75 -4.60
CA VAL A 121 5.48 2.69 -4.19
C VAL A 121 5.85 1.39 -4.89
N LEU A 122 5.92 0.29 -4.15
CA LEU A 122 5.90 -1.07 -4.67
C LEU A 122 4.52 -1.65 -4.35
N ASP A 123 3.72 -1.88 -5.37
CA ASP A 123 2.35 -2.37 -5.23
C ASP A 123 1.94 -3.13 -6.50
N ASP A 124 1.08 -4.13 -6.39
CA ASP A 124 0.51 -4.82 -7.53
C ASP A 124 -0.87 -4.27 -7.93
N TRP A 125 -1.42 -3.33 -7.15
CA TRP A 125 -2.65 -2.61 -7.48
C TRP A 125 -2.37 -1.26 -8.13
N ARG A 126 -3.24 -0.89 -9.08
CA ARG A 126 -3.11 0.33 -9.88
C ARG A 126 -4.10 1.42 -9.48
N ASP A 127 -5.15 1.04 -8.76
CA ASP A 127 -6.26 1.92 -8.44
C ASP A 127 -5.85 3.05 -7.52
N GLY A 128 -6.25 4.26 -7.89
CA GLY A 128 -5.96 5.48 -7.15
C GLY A 128 -4.56 6.07 -7.41
N PHE A 129 -3.76 5.45 -8.31
CA PHE A 129 -2.43 5.97 -8.69
C PHE A 129 -2.43 6.76 -10.01
N GLU A 130 -3.59 7.09 -10.59
CA GLU A 130 -3.71 7.75 -11.90
C GLU A 130 -2.93 9.06 -11.95
N SER A 131 -2.99 9.87 -10.88
CA SER A 131 -2.29 11.16 -10.79
C SER A 131 -0.79 11.07 -10.50
N CYS A 132 -0.32 9.91 -10.03
CA CYS A 132 1.07 9.70 -9.60
C CYS A 132 1.68 8.40 -10.15
N ARG A 133 1.22 7.94 -11.32
CA ARG A 133 1.66 6.69 -11.96
C ARG A 133 3.18 6.54 -12.07
N ALA A 134 3.89 7.64 -12.26
CA ALA A 134 5.35 7.65 -12.32
C ALA A 134 6.03 7.24 -10.99
N ARG A 135 5.28 7.27 -9.88
CA ARG A 135 5.75 6.88 -8.55
C ARG A 135 5.48 5.41 -8.24
N LEU A 136 4.59 4.76 -8.98
CA LEU A 136 4.25 3.35 -8.81
C LEU A 136 5.23 2.47 -9.60
N VAL A 137 5.88 1.56 -8.90
CA VAL A 137 6.49 0.36 -9.48
C VAL A 137 5.44 -0.73 -9.42
N ASP A 138 4.80 -0.96 -10.57
CA ASP A 138 3.70 -1.89 -10.73
C ASP A 138 4.24 -3.32 -10.78
N CYS A 139 3.92 -4.09 -9.76
CA CYS A 139 4.37 -5.47 -9.63
C CYS A 139 3.44 -6.48 -10.31
N GLN A 140 2.39 -6.04 -11.03
CA GLN A 140 1.55 -6.90 -11.86
C GLN A 140 2.28 -7.32 -13.13
N GLY A 141 2.60 -8.60 -13.25
CA GLY A 141 3.19 -9.15 -14.46
C GLY A 141 3.27 -10.68 -14.42
N HIS A 142 3.26 -11.33 -15.60
CA HIS A 142 3.40 -12.78 -15.76
C HIS A 142 4.86 -13.27 -15.57
N GLU A 143 5.78 -12.35 -15.23
CA GLU A 143 7.18 -12.57 -14.95
C GLU A 143 7.53 -12.15 -13.50
N PRO A 144 8.62 -12.63 -12.90
CA PRO A 144 8.92 -12.52 -11.48
C PRO A 144 8.91 -11.07 -10.99
N ARG A 145 8.03 -10.78 -10.07
CA ARG A 145 7.44 -9.48 -9.74
C ARG A 145 8.35 -8.50 -9.00
N LEU A 146 9.33 -8.98 -8.28
CA LEU A 146 10.52 -8.27 -7.82
C LEU A 146 11.78 -8.94 -8.39
N GLY A 147 11.64 -9.66 -9.51
CA GLY A 147 12.78 -10.15 -10.26
C GLY A 147 13.71 -9.02 -10.68
N ASP A 148 14.86 -9.33 -11.25
CA ASP A 148 15.92 -8.38 -11.63
C ASP A 148 15.41 -7.11 -12.33
N ASP A 149 14.28 -7.18 -13.06
CA ASP A 149 13.73 -6.04 -13.80
C ASP A 149 12.92 -5.07 -12.92
N GLY A 150 12.10 -5.56 -11.99
CA GLY A 150 11.36 -4.69 -11.04
C GLY A 150 12.31 -3.95 -10.10
N VAL A 151 13.37 -4.64 -9.67
CA VAL A 151 14.48 -4.09 -8.90
C VAL A 151 15.19 -2.98 -9.65
N ARG A 152 15.55 -3.22 -10.94
CA ARG A 152 16.23 -2.24 -11.80
C ARG A 152 15.36 -1.01 -12.07
N VAL A 153 14.04 -1.21 -12.26
CA VAL A 153 13.10 -0.11 -12.47
C VAL A 153 12.98 0.75 -11.21
N ALA A 154 12.89 0.15 -10.01
CA ALA A 154 12.87 0.89 -8.76
C ALA A 154 14.18 1.66 -8.55
N ALA A 155 15.34 1.02 -8.71
CA ALA A 155 16.65 1.68 -8.60
C ALA A 155 16.82 2.82 -9.61
N ALA A 156 16.46 2.59 -10.88
CA ALA A 156 16.52 3.62 -11.92
C ALA A 156 15.63 4.83 -11.61
N ARG A 157 14.47 4.62 -10.96
CA ARG A 157 13.55 5.71 -10.58
C ARG A 157 14.06 6.56 -9.44
N TRP A 158 14.82 6.01 -8.46
CA TRP A 158 15.49 6.82 -7.46
C TRP A 158 16.56 7.75 -8.04
N HIS A 159 17.17 7.39 -9.16
CA HIS A 159 18.25 8.15 -9.80
C HIS A 159 17.78 9.15 -10.86
N LEU A 160 16.49 9.21 -11.20
CA LEU A 160 16.02 10.17 -12.19
C LEU A 160 16.05 11.61 -11.61
N PRO A 161 16.90 12.50 -12.16
CA PRO A 161 16.95 13.90 -11.73
C PRO A 161 15.62 14.58 -12.03
N GLY A 162 15.03 15.26 -11.06
CA GLY A 162 13.82 16.08 -11.23
C GLY A 162 12.50 15.41 -10.91
N MET A 163 12.45 14.17 -10.40
CA MET A 163 11.19 13.59 -9.90
C MET A 163 10.71 14.21 -8.58
N GLY A 164 11.58 14.96 -7.87
CA GLY A 164 11.23 15.68 -6.65
C GLY A 164 10.54 17.02 -6.84
N GLU A 165 10.59 17.63 -8.04
CA GLU A 165 10.27 19.06 -8.17
C GLU A 165 9.02 19.41 -8.99
N ARG A 166 8.35 18.48 -9.68
CA ARG A 166 7.34 18.84 -10.68
C ARG A 166 5.88 18.55 -10.37
N HIS A 167 5.50 18.18 -9.15
CA HIS A 167 4.09 17.89 -8.85
C HIS A 167 3.51 18.65 -7.64
N ALA A 168 4.05 19.81 -7.31
CA ALA A 168 3.45 20.72 -6.31
C ALA A 168 2.16 21.45 -6.81
N GLY A 169 1.68 21.16 -8.02
CA GLY A 169 0.65 21.94 -8.70
C GLY A 169 -0.75 21.30 -8.79
N HIS A 170 -0.95 20.04 -8.42
CA HIS A 170 -2.29 19.45 -8.42
C HIS A 170 -2.82 19.38 -6.98
N VAL A 171 -3.56 20.41 -6.61
CA VAL A 171 -4.40 20.40 -5.41
C VAL A 171 -5.48 19.34 -5.64
N VAL A 172 -5.32 18.17 -5.03
CA VAL A 172 -6.41 17.22 -4.89
C VAL A 172 -7.43 17.89 -3.98
N ARG A 173 -8.53 18.39 -4.54
CA ARG A 173 -9.65 18.91 -3.75
C ARG A 173 -10.16 17.76 -2.88
N PRO A 174 -10.33 17.96 -1.57
CA PRO A 174 -10.97 16.95 -0.75
C PRO A 174 -12.36 16.67 -1.34
N PHE A 175 -12.66 15.40 -1.52
CA PHE A 175 -13.96 14.94 -2.01
C PHE A 175 -15.04 15.52 -1.11
N ALA A 176 -15.96 16.31 -1.67
CA ALA A 176 -17.11 16.78 -0.95
C ALA A 176 -17.93 15.58 -0.50
N ARG A 177 -18.24 15.51 0.79
CA ARG A 177 -19.09 14.49 1.41
C ARG A 177 -20.32 14.25 0.53
N SER A 178 -20.44 13.05 -0.06
CA SER A 178 -21.68 12.62 -0.69
C SER A 178 -22.76 12.62 0.37
N ARG A 179 -23.83 13.38 0.11
CA ARG A 179 -25.02 13.44 0.97
C ARG A 179 -25.54 12.02 1.21
N ALA A 180 -25.80 11.74 2.48
CA ALA A 180 -26.49 10.55 2.92
C ALA A 180 -27.66 10.20 1.99
N PHE A 181 -27.71 8.94 1.59
CA PHE A 181 -28.86 8.35 0.94
C PHE A 181 -30.05 8.40 1.92
N GLN A 182 -30.94 9.36 1.75
CA GLN A 182 -32.23 9.39 2.43
C GLN A 182 -33.10 8.32 1.76
N GLY A 183 -33.20 7.18 2.41
CA GLY A 183 -34.15 6.15 2.05
C GLY A 183 -35.56 6.62 2.38
N ASP A 184 -36.35 6.94 1.35
CA ASP A 184 -37.79 7.16 1.48
C ASP A 184 -38.47 5.81 1.78
N GLY A 185 -38.67 5.60 3.08
CA GLY A 185 -39.51 4.51 3.57
C GLY A 185 -40.97 4.86 3.38
N ASN A 186 -41.59 4.46 2.29
CA ASN A 186 -43.04 4.45 2.14
C ASN A 186 -43.58 3.03 2.31
N ALA A 187 -43.89 2.69 3.56
CA ALA A 187 -44.65 1.48 3.89
C ALA A 187 -46.15 1.83 3.89
N GLY A 188 -46.79 1.65 2.74
CA GLY A 188 -48.23 1.67 2.62
C GLY A 188 -48.83 0.34 3.12
N LEU A 189 -49.35 0.34 4.34
CA LEU A 189 -50.15 -0.73 4.90
C LEU A 189 -51.64 -0.51 4.45
N ALA A 190 -52.09 -1.29 3.48
CA ALA A 190 -53.53 -1.35 3.15
C ALA A 190 -54.15 -2.59 3.81
N ALA A 191 -54.85 -2.36 4.90
CA ALA A 191 -55.80 -3.32 5.47
C ALA A 191 -56.99 -3.49 4.54
N ARG A 192 -57.36 -4.70 4.20
CA ARG A 192 -58.73 -5.05 3.73
C ARG A 192 -59.26 -6.23 4.53
N SER A 193 -60.27 -5.85 5.31
CA SER A 193 -61.24 -6.79 5.90
C SER A 193 -62.11 -7.41 4.80
N GLY A 194 -62.50 -8.67 4.98
CA GLY A 194 -63.43 -9.44 4.20
C GLY A 194 -63.38 -10.89 4.60
#